data_244d15437d887c648480c5c36d750f02
#
_entry.id   244d15437d887c648480c5c36d750f02
#
_cell.length_a   1.000
_cell.length_b   1.000
_cell.length_c   1.000
_cell.angle_alpha   90.00
_cell.angle_beta   90.00
_cell.angle_gamma   90.00
#
_symmetry.space_group_name_H-M   'P 1'
#
loop_
_entity.id
_entity.type
_entity.pdbx_description
1 polymer ?
#
loop_
_entity_poly.entity_id
_entity_poly.type
_entity_poly.pdbx_seq_one_letter_code
_entity_poly.pdbx_strand_id
1 'polypeptide(L)'
;MRIRKISVFAAAIYFVMLGASCTGPVKEQATCKNGDTINPNGTSELALLMREMAKHVTANHDSLLAGKAIILAPEGISKLKTAEKTDKNLDTALFNSLADVYLGKLTELQNAPDSLKITAHNNLVTSCKDCHSNFCPGPIKLINKMFIIQ
;
A
#
# COMPACT_ATOMS: atom_id res chain seq x y z
N MET A 1 -42.49 -34.89 57.28
CA MET A 1 -42.29 -33.65 56.55
C MET A 1 -40.86 -33.08 56.78
N ARG A 2 -39.77 -33.81 56.41
CA ARG A 2 -38.38 -33.47 56.74
C ARG A 2 -37.37 -33.78 55.61
N ILE A 3 -37.80 -34.08 54.41
CA ILE A 3 -36.88 -34.51 53.31
C ILE A 3 -36.68 -33.46 52.25
N ARG A 4 -37.32 -32.28 52.29
CA ARG A 4 -37.24 -31.26 51.19
C ARG A 4 -36.17 -30.21 51.37
N LYS A 5 -35.44 -30.15 52.50
CA LYS A 5 -34.44 -29.07 52.73
C LYS A 5 -33.02 -29.46 52.44
N ILE A 6 -32.71 -30.73 52.20
CA ILE A 6 -31.33 -31.19 51.93
C ILE A 6 -30.99 -31.05 50.43
N SER A 7 -31.97 -31.09 49.53
CA SER A 7 -31.78 -31.09 48.09
C SER A 7 -31.43 -29.71 47.53
N VAL A 8 -31.79 -28.62 48.22
CA VAL A 8 -31.55 -27.24 47.74
C VAL A 8 -30.13 -26.81 48.02
N PHE A 9 -29.50 -27.27 49.10
CA PHE A 9 -28.09 -26.94 49.40
C PHE A 9 -27.09 -27.69 48.54
N ALA A 10 -27.37 -28.87 48.04
CA ALA A 10 -26.52 -29.64 47.19
C ALA A 10 -26.46 -29.03 45.76
N ALA A 11 -27.57 -28.45 45.28
CA ALA A 11 -27.63 -27.78 43.97
C ALA A 11 -26.89 -26.45 43.96
N ALA A 12 -26.85 -25.73 45.09
CA ALA A 12 -26.15 -24.44 45.16
C ALA A 12 -24.59 -24.58 45.15
N ILE A 13 -24.07 -25.69 45.72
CA ILE A 13 -22.61 -25.94 45.74
C ILE A 13 -22.11 -26.41 44.39
N TYR A 14 -22.92 -27.07 43.56
CA TYR A 14 -22.51 -27.53 42.22
C TYR A 14 -22.38 -26.38 41.20
N PHE A 15 -23.09 -25.26 41.42
CA PHE A 15 -23.06 -24.12 40.49
C PHE A 15 -21.86 -23.18 40.74
N VAL A 16 -21.24 -23.24 41.93
CA VAL A 16 -20.05 -22.38 42.25
C VAL A 16 -18.75 -22.96 41.70
N MET A 17 -18.70 -24.26 41.36
CA MET A 17 -17.48 -24.92 40.87
C MET A 17 -17.27 -24.79 39.34
N LEU A 18 -18.22 -24.21 38.58
CA LEU A 18 -18.11 -24.04 37.12
C LEU A 18 -17.60 -22.66 36.68
N GLY A 19 -17.25 -21.78 37.63
CA GLY A 19 -16.79 -20.42 37.37
C GLY A 19 -15.27 -20.18 37.37
N ALA A 20 -14.46 -21.23 37.55
CA ALA A 20 -13.00 -21.11 37.60
C ALA A 20 -12.37 -21.78 36.39
N SER A 21 -12.54 -21.20 35.21
CA SER A 21 -11.78 -21.65 34.03
C SER A 21 -11.46 -20.51 33.10
N CYS A 22 -10.20 -20.42 32.75
CA CYS A 22 -9.57 -19.59 31.69
C CYS A 22 -9.17 -18.17 32.07
N THR A 23 -8.24 -18.03 33.02
CA THR A 23 -7.17 -17.06 32.86
C THR A 23 -5.93 -17.81 32.35
N GLY A 24 -6.00 -18.25 31.10
CA GLY A 24 -4.78 -18.57 30.34
C GLY A 24 -3.99 -17.27 30.18
N PRO A 25 -2.63 -17.32 30.17
CA PRO A 25 -1.84 -16.14 29.87
C PRO A 25 -2.30 -15.60 28.52
N VAL A 26 -2.76 -14.34 28.49
CA VAL A 26 -2.96 -13.58 27.28
C VAL A 26 -1.63 -13.65 26.56
N LYS A 27 -1.52 -14.45 25.50
CA LYS A 27 -0.38 -14.37 24.60
C LYS A 27 -0.37 -12.94 24.12
N GLU A 28 0.61 -12.20 24.60
CA GLU A 28 0.96 -10.88 24.09
C GLU A 28 0.92 -10.97 22.58
N GLN A 29 -0.12 -10.36 21.99
CA GLN A 29 -0.22 -10.26 20.54
C GLN A 29 1.08 -9.60 20.11
N ALA A 30 1.93 -10.36 19.42
CA ALA A 30 3.11 -9.84 18.80
C ALA A 30 2.67 -8.62 18.01
N THR A 31 2.91 -7.44 18.58
CA THR A 31 2.78 -6.18 17.89
C THR A 31 3.70 -6.33 16.68
N CYS A 32 3.14 -6.44 15.48
CA CYS A 32 3.93 -6.37 14.25
C CYS A 32 4.68 -5.04 14.34
N LYS A 33 5.94 -5.11 14.74
CA LYS A 33 6.84 -3.97 14.66
C LYS A 33 6.75 -3.48 13.24
N ASN A 34 6.44 -2.20 13.11
CA ASN A 34 6.30 -1.44 11.87
C ASN A 34 7.04 -2.07 10.71
N GLY A 35 6.38 -2.20 9.56
CA GLY A 35 6.68 -2.92 8.33
C GLY A 35 8.09 -2.95 7.73
N ASP A 36 9.12 -2.70 8.51
CA ASP A 36 10.53 -2.70 8.09
C ASP A 36 11.05 -4.10 7.73
N THR A 37 10.44 -5.16 8.28
CA THR A 37 10.84 -6.54 8.00
C THR A 37 10.28 -7.10 6.69
N ILE A 38 9.28 -6.46 6.09
CA ILE A 38 8.64 -6.90 4.84
C ILE A 38 9.26 -6.21 3.60
N ASN A 39 10.09 -5.18 3.79
CA ASN A 39 10.72 -4.43 2.71
C ASN A 39 12.23 -4.68 2.68
N PRO A 40 12.73 -5.64 1.87
CA PRO A 40 14.15 -5.93 1.77
C PRO A 40 14.99 -4.74 1.24
N ASN A 41 14.35 -3.74 0.63
CA ASN A 41 14.99 -2.54 0.07
C ASN A 41 15.01 -1.34 1.03
N GLY A 42 14.72 -1.54 2.32
CA GLY A 42 14.71 -0.48 3.32
C GLY A 42 13.57 0.53 3.18
N THR A 43 13.63 1.58 4.00
CA THR A 43 12.63 2.65 4.11
C THR A 43 13.19 4.00 3.67
N SER A 44 14.04 4.05 2.62
CA SER A 44 14.53 5.32 2.11
C SER A 44 13.38 6.25 1.70
N GLU A 45 13.61 7.55 1.71
CA GLU A 45 12.61 8.55 1.33
C GLU A 45 12.06 8.28 -0.08
N LEU A 46 12.95 7.93 -1.04
CA LEU A 46 12.53 7.57 -2.40
C LEU A 46 11.68 6.30 -2.43
N ALA A 47 12.00 5.28 -1.62
CA ALA A 47 11.20 4.05 -1.58
C ALA A 47 9.79 4.29 -1.02
N LEU A 48 9.65 5.18 -0.04
CA LEU A 48 8.33 5.60 0.47
C LEU A 48 7.56 6.37 -0.61
N LEU A 49 8.20 7.32 -1.27
CA LEU A 49 7.59 8.09 -2.35
C LEU A 49 7.12 7.18 -3.50
N MET A 50 7.92 6.19 -3.91
CA MET A 50 7.52 5.22 -4.94
C MET A 50 6.26 4.45 -4.57
N ARG A 51 6.06 4.12 -3.29
CA ARG A 51 4.83 3.45 -2.82
C ARG A 51 3.62 4.38 -2.91
N GLU A 52 3.78 5.66 -2.56
CA GLU A 52 2.70 6.66 -2.72
C GLU A 52 2.37 6.91 -4.19
N MET A 53 3.37 6.98 -5.06
CA MET A 53 3.18 7.06 -6.51
C MET A 53 2.41 5.85 -7.06
N ALA A 54 2.77 4.64 -6.62
CA ALA A 54 2.06 3.42 -7.03
C ALA A 54 0.59 3.43 -6.59
N LYS A 55 0.30 3.84 -5.35
CA LYS A 55 -1.07 4.00 -4.85
C LYS A 55 -1.85 5.01 -5.70
N HIS A 56 -1.25 6.16 -5.99
CA HIS A 56 -1.86 7.21 -6.81
C HIS A 56 -2.19 6.71 -8.22
N VAL A 57 -1.24 6.05 -8.89
CA VAL A 57 -1.46 5.53 -10.25
C VAL A 57 -2.53 4.43 -10.26
N THR A 58 -2.53 3.53 -9.26
CA THR A 58 -3.58 2.50 -9.11
C THR A 58 -4.96 3.13 -8.87
N ALA A 59 -5.05 4.15 -8.03
CA ALA A 59 -6.30 4.84 -7.76
C ALA A 59 -6.83 5.57 -9.01
N ASN A 60 -5.93 6.13 -9.84
CA ASN A 60 -6.32 6.70 -11.14
C ASN A 60 -6.79 5.65 -12.14
N HIS A 61 -6.13 4.48 -12.19
CA HIS A 61 -6.61 3.34 -12.98
C HIS A 61 -8.06 3.00 -12.63
N ASP A 62 -8.36 2.82 -11.34
CA ASP A 62 -9.70 2.44 -10.87
C ASP A 62 -10.73 3.55 -11.11
N SER A 63 -10.34 4.83 -10.93
CA SER A 63 -11.19 5.98 -11.22
C SER A 63 -11.57 6.07 -12.70
N LEU A 64 -10.61 5.90 -13.59
CA LEU A 64 -10.83 5.95 -15.04
C LEU A 64 -11.71 4.79 -15.53
N LEU A 65 -11.51 3.57 -15.00
CA LEU A 65 -12.39 2.43 -15.30
C LEU A 65 -13.82 2.67 -14.82
N ALA A 66 -14.00 3.39 -13.71
CA ALA A 66 -15.31 3.77 -13.18
C ALA A 66 -15.92 5.01 -13.86
N GLY A 67 -15.28 5.57 -14.88
CA GLY A 67 -15.73 6.82 -15.53
C GLY A 67 -15.70 8.05 -14.63
N LYS A 68 -14.83 8.05 -13.60
CA LYS A 68 -14.68 9.15 -12.63
C LYS A 68 -13.49 10.04 -13.00
N ALA A 69 -13.46 11.22 -12.37
CA ALA A 69 -12.33 12.14 -12.49
C ALA A 69 -11.04 11.52 -11.93
N ILE A 70 -9.90 11.94 -12.48
CA ILE A 70 -8.59 11.57 -11.97
C ILE A 70 -8.34 12.20 -10.59
N ILE A 71 -7.48 11.55 -9.82
CA ILE A 71 -6.98 12.01 -8.53
C ILE A 71 -5.71 12.81 -8.78
N LEU A 72 -5.58 13.97 -8.13
CA LEU A 72 -4.38 14.80 -8.24
C LEU A 72 -3.16 14.10 -7.64
N ALA A 73 -1.99 14.45 -8.16
CA ALA A 73 -0.72 13.90 -7.68
C ALA A 73 -0.48 14.18 -6.19
N PRO A 74 0.18 13.25 -5.46
CA PRO A 74 0.55 13.49 -4.07
C PRO A 74 1.54 14.66 -3.94
N GLU A 75 1.44 15.43 -2.84
CA GLU A 75 2.29 16.60 -2.59
C GLU A 75 3.80 16.29 -2.64
N GLY A 76 4.19 15.10 -2.19
CA GLY A 76 5.59 14.66 -2.18
C GLY A 76 6.23 14.45 -3.55
N ILE A 77 5.47 14.49 -4.67
CA ILE A 77 5.99 14.20 -6.01
C ILE A 77 7.11 15.14 -6.45
N SER A 78 7.12 16.38 -5.97
CA SER A 78 8.17 17.37 -6.23
C SER A 78 9.55 16.90 -5.75
N LYS A 79 9.61 16.01 -4.76
CA LYS A 79 10.84 15.44 -4.22
C LYS A 79 11.40 14.25 -5.03
N LEU A 80 10.76 13.85 -6.13
CA LEU A 80 11.15 12.65 -6.89
C LEU A 80 12.66 12.62 -7.24
N LYS A 81 13.26 13.75 -7.59
CA LYS A 81 14.67 13.84 -7.95
C LYS A 81 15.60 14.03 -6.74
N THR A 82 15.11 14.51 -5.62
CA THR A 82 15.91 14.91 -4.43
C THR A 82 15.79 13.95 -3.27
N ALA A 83 14.73 13.12 -3.22
CA ALA A 83 14.52 12.14 -2.17
C ALA A 83 15.72 11.20 -2.01
N GLU A 84 16.05 10.87 -0.76
CA GLU A 84 17.16 9.95 -0.45
C GLU A 84 16.93 8.59 -1.11
N LYS A 85 17.93 8.13 -1.88
CA LYS A 85 17.89 6.88 -2.63
C LYS A 85 18.44 5.72 -1.79
N THR A 86 17.85 4.53 -1.94
CA THR A 86 18.37 3.31 -1.30
C THR A 86 19.74 2.94 -1.87
N ASP A 87 19.88 2.96 -3.19
CA ASP A 87 21.15 2.73 -3.87
C ASP A 87 21.86 4.06 -4.12
N LYS A 88 22.99 4.24 -3.46
CA LYS A 88 23.82 5.45 -3.57
C LYS A 88 24.65 5.49 -4.86
N ASN A 89 24.82 4.36 -5.55
CA ASN A 89 25.58 4.24 -6.79
C ASN A 89 24.71 4.38 -8.04
N LEU A 90 23.43 4.67 -7.86
CA LEU A 90 22.47 4.83 -8.95
C LEU A 90 22.92 5.97 -9.90
N ASP A 91 22.90 5.72 -11.22
CA ASP A 91 23.17 6.76 -12.22
C ASP A 91 22.18 7.93 -12.09
N THR A 92 22.66 8.99 -11.46
CA THR A 92 21.79 10.15 -11.13
C THR A 92 21.36 10.91 -12.39
N ALA A 93 22.18 10.96 -13.44
CA ALA A 93 21.83 11.66 -14.67
C ALA A 93 20.70 10.96 -15.41
N LEU A 94 20.82 9.65 -15.60
CA LEU A 94 19.78 8.83 -16.21
C LEU A 94 18.51 8.83 -15.35
N PHE A 95 18.65 8.68 -14.03
CA PHE A 95 17.50 8.72 -13.10
C PHE A 95 16.74 10.05 -13.23
N ASN A 96 17.42 11.17 -13.21
CA ASN A 96 16.80 12.49 -13.32
C ASN A 96 16.10 12.69 -14.67
N SER A 97 16.70 12.21 -15.77
CA SER A 97 16.07 12.26 -17.09
C SER A 97 14.76 11.45 -17.13
N LEU A 98 14.75 10.24 -16.58
CA LEU A 98 13.54 9.39 -16.52
C LEU A 98 12.50 9.96 -15.54
N ALA A 99 12.94 10.58 -14.44
CA ALA A 99 12.05 11.29 -13.52
C ALA A 99 11.37 12.48 -14.20
N ASP A 100 12.09 13.24 -15.04
CA ASP A 100 11.51 14.35 -15.81
C ASP A 100 10.48 13.85 -16.84
N VAL A 101 10.74 12.71 -17.49
CA VAL A 101 9.74 12.06 -18.36
C VAL A 101 8.48 11.71 -17.59
N TYR A 102 8.61 11.09 -16.41
CA TYR A 102 7.46 10.76 -15.56
C TYR A 102 6.66 12.01 -15.17
N LEU A 103 7.32 13.07 -14.69
CA LEU A 103 6.67 14.33 -14.31
C LEU A 103 5.95 14.99 -15.48
N GLY A 104 6.54 14.95 -16.68
CA GLY A 104 5.91 15.41 -17.92
C GLY A 104 4.63 14.60 -18.23
N LYS A 105 4.69 13.27 -18.17
CA LYS A 105 3.53 12.39 -18.40
C LYS A 105 2.43 12.57 -17.35
N LEU A 106 2.80 12.84 -16.11
CA LEU A 106 1.85 13.18 -15.06
C LEU A 106 1.11 14.49 -15.37
N THR A 107 1.83 15.51 -15.81
CA THR A 107 1.24 16.79 -16.24
C THR A 107 0.33 16.61 -17.46
N GLU A 108 0.72 15.79 -18.43
CA GLU A 108 -0.12 15.43 -19.59
C GLU A 108 -1.43 14.77 -19.13
N LEU A 109 -1.38 13.80 -18.21
CA LEU A 109 -2.59 13.16 -17.67
C LEU A 109 -3.52 14.17 -16.97
N GLN A 110 -2.96 15.08 -16.15
CA GLN A 110 -3.74 16.07 -15.42
C GLN A 110 -4.49 17.03 -16.36
N ASN A 111 -3.87 17.39 -17.48
CA ASN A 111 -4.43 18.34 -18.45
C ASN A 111 -5.13 17.68 -19.65
N ALA A 112 -5.13 16.34 -19.74
CA ALA A 112 -5.75 15.65 -20.86
C ALA A 112 -7.27 15.87 -20.88
N PRO A 113 -7.92 16.03 -22.06
CA PRO A 113 -9.37 15.94 -22.17
C PRO A 113 -9.84 14.52 -21.85
N ASP A 114 -11.10 14.36 -21.45
CA ASP A 114 -11.64 13.07 -20.98
C ASP A 114 -11.46 11.95 -22.01
N SER A 115 -11.60 12.25 -23.31
CA SER A 115 -11.38 11.30 -24.40
C SER A 115 -9.95 10.75 -24.50
N LEU A 116 -8.96 11.43 -23.93
CA LEU A 116 -7.55 11.04 -23.98
C LEU A 116 -6.98 10.62 -22.63
N LYS A 117 -7.78 10.66 -21.56
CA LYS A 117 -7.29 10.36 -20.20
C LYS A 117 -6.75 8.94 -20.06
N ILE A 118 -7.38 7.96 -20.67
CA ILE A 118 -6.89 6.56 -20.64
C ILE A 118 -5.55 6.45 -21.37
N THR A 119 -5.43 7.07 -22.54
CA THR A 119 -4.15 7.10 -23.27
C THR A 119 -3.05 7.79 -22.47
N ALA A 120 -3.35 8.95 -21.86
CA ALA A 120 -2.40 9.68 -21.03
C ALA A 120 -2.01 8.89 -19.77
N HIS A 121 -2.96 8.19 -19.15
CA HIS A 121 -2.68 7.28 -18.03
C HIS A 121 -1.73 6.15 -18.44
N ASN A 122 -1.99 5.48 -19.56
CA ASN A 122 -1.13 4.41 -20.05
C ASN A 122 0.28 4.91 -20.41
N ASN A 123 0.41 6.13 -20.93
CA ASN A 123 1.70 6.77 -21.16
C ASN A 123 2.45 7.03 -19.84
N LEU A 124 1.75 7.46 -18.79
CA LEU A 124 2.33 7.60 -17.45
C LEU A 124 2.81 6.25 -16.91
N VAL A 125 2.00 5.18 -17.03
CA VAL A 125 2.40 3.83 -16.62
C VAL A 125 3.61 3.33 -17.41
N THR A 126 3.69 3.65 -18.70
CA THR A 126 4.87 3.33 -19.54
C THR A 126 6.12 3.98 -18.97
N SER A 127 6.09 5.26 -18.60
CA SER A 127 7.25 5.92 -17.99
C SER A 127 7.69 5.29 -16.66
N CYS A 128 6.74 4.80 -15.85
CA CYS A 128 7.07 4.00 -14.66
C CYS A 128 7.83 2.72 -15.03
N LYS A 129 7.34 2.00 -16.03
CA LYS A 129 7.95 0.75 -16.50
C LYS A 129 9.36 0.98 -17.04
N ASP A 130 9.55 2.02 -17.84
CA ASP A 130 10.85 2.34 -18.46
C ASP A 130 11.89 2.66 -17.38
N CYS A 131 11.54 3.49 -16.39
CA CYS A 131 12.42 3.79 -15.27
C CYS A 131 12.76 2.51 -14.48
N HIS A 132 11.76 1.72 -14.11
CA HIS A 132 11.94 0.49 -13.33
C HIS A 132 12.72 -0.60 -14.08
N SER A 133 12.63 -0.65 -15.40
CA SER A 133 13.45 -1.56 -16.23
C SER A 133 14.94 -1.26 -16.16
N ASN A 134 15.32 -0.01 -15.90
CA ASN A 134 16.73 0.40 -15.80
C ASN A 134 17.30 0.24 -14.39
N PHE A 135 16.49 0.44 -13.32
CA PHE A 135 17.02 0.56 -11.98
C PHE A 135 16.50 -0.49 -10.99
N CYS A 136 15.23 -0.86 -11.06
CA CYS A 136 14.59 -1.70 -10.04
C CYS A 136 13.46 -2.56 -10.65
N PRO A 137 13.74 -3.70 -11.27
CA PRO A 137 12.76 -4.49 -12.02
C PRO A 137 11.71 -5.19 -11.15
N GLY A 138 11.92 -5.29 -9.83
CA GLY A 138 11.00 -5.96 -8.92
C GLY A 138 9.52 -5.52 -9.04
N PRO A 139 9.20 -4.21 -9.08
CA PRO A 139 7.83 -3.72 -9.21
C PRO A 139 7.17 -3.90 -10.58
N ILE A 140 7.87 -4.33 -11.64
CA ILE A 140 7.35 -4.39 -13.03
C ILE A 140 6.06 -5.23 -13.11
N LYS A 141 5.95 -6.31 -12.33
CA LYS A 141 4.72 -7.12 -12.27
C LYS A 141 3.51 -6.30 -11.80
N LEU A 142 3.70 -5.41 -10.83
CA LEU A 142 2.66 -4.53 -10.32
C LEU A 142 2.34 -3.44 -11.36
N ILE A 143 3.38 -2.80 -11.92
CA ILE A 143 3.25 -1.75 -12.93
C ILE A 143 2.45 -2.25 -14.14
N ASN A 144 2.71 -3.47 -14.60
CA ASN A 144 1.96 -4.05 -15.72
C ASN A 144 0.44 -4.20 -15.44
N LYS A 145 0.02 -4.28 -14.18
CA LYS A 145 -1.41 -4.33 -13.80
C LYS A 145 -2.08 -2.95 -13.77
N MET A 146 -1.30 -1.88 -13.86
CA MET A 146 -1.83 -0.51 -13.85
C MET A 146 -2.23 -0.02 -15.26
N PHE A 147 -1.92 -0.78 -16.33
CA PHE A 147 -2.38 -0.46 -17.67
C PHE A 147 -3.89 -0.71 -17.81
N ILE A 148 -4.59 0.23 -18.43
CA ILE A 148 -5.99 0.06 -18.82
C ILE A 148 -6.01 -0.52 -20.23
N ILE A 149 -6.50 -1.75 -20.36
CA ILE A 149 -6.68 -2.45 -21.64
C ILE A 149 -8.11 -2.17 -22.09
N GLN A 150 -8.26 -1.58 -23.26
CA GLN A 150 -9.55 -1.34 -23.93
C GLN A 150 -9.88 -2.47 -24.91
#